data_8fe155bce12724eea7592aca7ba216d6
#
_entry.id   8fe155bce12724eea7592aca7ba216d6
#
_cell.length_a   1.000
_cell.length_b   1.000
_cell.length_c   1.000
_cell.angle_alpha   90.00
_cell.angle_beta   90.00
_cell.angle_gamma   90.00
#
_symmetry.space_group_name_H-M   'P 1'
#
loop_
_entity.id
_entity.type
_entity.pdbx_description
1 polymer ?
#
loop_
_entity_poly.entity_id
_entity_poly.type
_entity_poly.pdbx_seq_one_letter_code
_entity_poly.pdbx_strand_id
1 'polypeptide(L)'
;TNNCYRSRDGIWFLTCFGHYNKYFELVMKVIGLEHLIGNKEYDTLEVLNETGNNVQMIAWMEEAFAKKDFEYWEKAFKENDIPFQKCFTMDDILNDEEAYANDILRKIHYDSLGEVSVPTSPIRLRSVGDPVLFRSRPIGADTRKVMEEYGYSPKEITRLEQEGAVKCYDGPPMPDSVTALSHGPGFEGTGN
;
A
#
# COMPACT_ATOMS: atom_id res chain seq x y z
N THR A 1 16.09 8.36 13.71
CA THR A 1 16.53 8.79 12.37
C THR A 1 15.88 7.99 11.24
N ASN A 2 15.51 6.74 11.43
CA ASN A 2 14.53 6.06 10.59
C ASN A 2 13.16 6.63 10.92
N ASN A 3 12.69 7.58 10.12
CA ASN A 3 11.47 8.31 10.37
C ASN A 3 10.89 8.85 9.06
N CYS A 4 9.62 9.26 9.10
CA CYS A 4 9.02 10.01 8.01
C CYS A 4 9.29 11.49 8.21
N TYR A 5 9.75 12.14 7.17
CA TYR A 5 10.01 13.58 7.13
C TYR A 5 9.18 14.26 6.04
N ARG A 6 9.02 15.56 6.15
CA ARG A 6 8.24 16.34 5.20
C ARG A 6 9.13 17.36 4.50
N SER A 7 9.11 17.36 3.17
CA SER A 7 9.80 18.37 2.37
C SER A 7 9.07 19.72 2.38
N ARG A 8 9.71 20.76 1.86
CA ARG A 8 9.16 22.12 1.77
C ARG A 8 7.83 22.16 1.01
N ASP A 9 7.71 21.40 -0.07
CA ASP A 9 6.50 21.26 -0.90
C ASP A 9 5.44 20.32 -0.31
N GLY A 10 5.68 19.85 0.92
CA GLY A 10 4.70 19.09 1.69
C GLY A 10 4.67 17.59 1.43
N ILE A 11 5.57 17.06 0.61
CA ILE A 11 5.66 15.62 0.32
C ILE A 11 6.30 14.90 1.49
N TRP A 12 5.67 13.82 1.95
CA TRP A 12 6.21 12.93 2.97
C TRP A 12 7.10 11.86 2.34
N PHE A 13 8.18 11.56 3.00
CA PHE A 13 9.09 10.47 2.62
C PHE A 13 9.72 9.83 3.85
N LEU A 14 9.98 8.54 3.74
CA LEU A 14 10.66 7.74 4.75
C LEU A 14 12.15 7.71 4.44
N THR A 15 12.98 7.90 5.45
CA THR A 15 14.41 7.57 5.42
C THR A 15 14.64 6.27 6.17
N CYS A 16 15.42 5.35 5.61
CA CYS A 16 15.68 4.04 6.20
C CYS A 16 17.18 3.75 6.20
N PHE A 17 17.88 4.34 7.17
CA PHE A 17 19.31 4.10 7.35
C PHE A 17 19.50 2.87 8.24
N GLY A 18 19.53 1.68 7.68
CA GLY A 18 19.62 0.43 8.42
C GLY A 18 20.80 0.33 9.41
N HIS A 19 21.83 1.16 9.21
CA HIS A 19 22.99 1.28 10.08
C HIS A 19 23.32 2.74 10.32
N TYR A 20 22.79 3.34 11.40
CA TYR A 20 22.97 4.73 11.75
C TYR A 20 24.44 5.18 11.68
N ASN A 21 25.32 4.50 12.42
CA ASN A 21 26.74 4.86 12.52
C ASN A 21 27.45 4.88 11.14
N LYS A 22 27.04 4.00 10.22
CA LYS A 22 27.58 3.94 8.85
C LYS A 22 27.15 5.13 8.00
N TYR A 23 25.89 5.51 8.09
CA TYR A 23 25.29 6.55 7.24
C TYR A 23 25.35 7.95 7.85
N PHE A 24 25.64 8.09 9.15
CA PHE A 24 25.56 9.33 9.88
C PHE A 24 26.33 10.47 9.21
N GLU A 25 27.64 10.30 8.98
CA GLU A 25 28.48 11.33 8.39
C GLU A 25 28.00 11.73 6.98
N LEU A 26 27.66 10.75 6.14
CA LEU A 26 27.17 10.99 4.79
C LEU A 26 25.85 11.77 4.80
N VAL A 27 24.90 11.34 5.60
CA VAL A 27 23.60 11.99 5.72
C VAL A 27 23.74 13.41 6.23
N MET A 28 24.52 13.63 7.29
CA MET A 28 24.74 14.97 7.85
C MET A 28 25.33 15.93 6.81
N LYS A 29 26.24 15.46 5.94
CA LYS A 29 26.77 16.26 4.82
C LYS A 29 25.69 16.60 3.80
N VAL A 30 24.89 15.61 3.41
CA VAL A 30 23.85 15.80 2.36
C VAL A 30 22.74 16.74 2.82
N ILE A 31 22.36 16.69 4.10
CA ILE A 31 21.26 17.52 4.63
C ILE A 31 21.71 18.86 5.23
N GLY A 32 23.04 19.15 5.21
CA GLY A 32 23.59 20.43 5.68
C GLY A 32 23.70 20.54 7.21
N LEU A 33 23.95 19.42 7.88
CA LEU A 33 24.17 19.35 9.33
C LEU A 33 25.60 18.87 9.67
N GLU A 34 26.57 19.23 8.85
CA GLU A 34 27.98 18.80 8.98
C GLU A 34 28.60 19.16 10.34
N HIS A 35 28.11 20.20 10.99
CA HIS A 35 28.57 20.62 12.32
C HIS A 35 28.34 19.57 13.42
N LEU A 36 27.49 18.55 13.16
CA LEU A 36 27.25 17.45 14.08
C LEU A 36 28.26 16.31 13.91
N ILE A 37 29.04 16.29 12.82
CA ILE A 37 30.01 15.24 12.55
C ILE A 37 31.14 15.31 13.59
N GLY A 38 31.38 14.14 14.21
CA GLY A 38 32.37 14.03 15.30
C GLY A 38 31.88 14.53 16.67
N ASN A 39 30.63 14.97 16.76
CA ASN A 39 30.04 15.30 18.06
C ASN A 39 29.63 14.00 18.77
N LYS A 40 30.31 13.71 19.89
CA LYS A 40 30.17 12.50 20.68
C LYS A 40 28.80 12.30 21.31
N GLU A 41 27.96 13.30 21.31
CA GLU A 41 26.58 13.21 21.80
C GLU A 41 25.58 12.74 20.75
N TYR A 42 25.99 12.67 19.45
CA TYR A 42 25.10 12.38 18.33
C TYR A 42 25.66 11.39 17.30
N ASP A 43 26.95 11.06 17.36
CA ASP A 43 27.64 10.35 16.28
C ASP A 43 27.38 8.81 16.26
N THR A 44 26.76 8.26 17.30
CA THR A 44 26.40 6.84 17.35
C THR A 44 24.98 6.60 17.83
N LEU A 45 24.36 5.49 17.37
CA LEU A 45 23.03 5.12 17.78
C LEU A 45 22.94 4.80 19.28
N GLU A 46 23.99 4.19 19.82
CA GLU A 46 24.12 3.86 21.24
C GLU A 46 23.99 5.11 22.10
N VAL A 47 24.77 6.13 21.78
CA VAL A 47 24.74 7.42 22.52
C VAL A 47 23.40 8.12 22.39
N LEU A 48 22.80 8.13 21.21
CA LEU A 48 21.45 8.70 21.03
C LEU A 48 20.41 8.03 21.93
N ASN A 49 20.48 6.70 22.05
CA ASN A 49 19.54 5.94 22.89
C ASN A 49 19.79 6.17 24.39
N GLU A 50 21.05 6.24 24.82
CA GLU A 50 21.42 6.44 26.22
C GLU A 50 21.10 7.85 26.71
N THR A 51 21.30 8.86 25.87
CA THR A 51 21.10 10.27 26.25
C THR A 51 19.69 10.79 25.95
N GLY A 52 18.92 10.12 25.10
CA GLY A 52 17.64 10.63 24.59
C GLY A 52 17.78 11.74 23.55
N ASN A 53 18.98 12.00 23.04
CA ASN A 53 19.28 13.05 22.05
C ASN A 53 18.67 12.78 20.67
N ASN A 54 18.08 11.59 20.45
CA ASN A 54 17.36 11.25 19.23
C ASN A 54 16.21 12.23 18.93
N VAL A 55 15.54 12.76 19.96
CA VAL A 55 14.46 13.75 19.79
C VAL A 55 14.97 15.02 19.13
N GLN A 56 16.11 15.54 19.64
CA GLN A 56 16.73 16.75 19.10
C GLN A 56 17.29 16.50 17.68
N MET A 57 17.87 15.33 17.43
CA MET A 57 18.37 14.94 16.11
C MET A 57 17.22 14.92 15.09
N ILE A 58 16.08 14.32 15.44
CA ILE A 58 14.90 14.29 14.57
C ILE A 58 14.43 15.72 14.26
N ALA A 59 14.33 16.59 15.26
CA ALA A 59 13.91 17.98 15.06
C ALA A 59 14.82 18.73 14.07
N TRP A 60 16.15 18.59 14.19
CA TRP A 60 17.09 19.19 13.24
C TRP A 60 16.95 18.62 11.84
N MET A 61 16.72 17.32 11.72
CA MET A 61 16.48 16.69 10.42
C MET A 61 15.16 17.18 9.79
N GLU A 62 14.10 17.34 10.58
CA GLU A 62 12.83 17.92 10.12
C GLU A 62 13.03 19.35 9.58
N GLU A 63 13.76 20.20 10.33
CA GLU A 63 14.11 21.54 9.89
C GLU A 63 14.97 21.55 8.61
N ALA A 64 15.90 20.64 8.49
CA ALA A 64 16.74 20.51 7.31
C ALA A 64 15.92 20.10 6.08
N PHE A 65 15.09 19.07 6.20
CA PHE A 65 14.26 18.58 5.11
C PHE A 65 13.19 19.57 4.65
N ALA A 66 12.67 20.39 5.55
CA ALA A 66 11.72 21.46 5.22
C ALA A 66 12.31 22.61 4.38
N LYS A 67 13.62 22.65 4.15
CA LYS A 67 14.28 23.73 3.39
C LYS A 67 14.22 23.55 1.88
N LYS A 68 14.02 22.35 1.38
CA LYS A 68 14.02 22.01 -0.05
C LYS A 68 12.81 21.16 -0.43
N ASP A 69 12.45 21.20 -1.73
CA ASP A 69 11.38 20.37 -2.29
C ASP A 69 11.82 18.90 -2.38
N PHE A 70 10.88 18.01 -2.48
CA PHE A 70 11.14 16.57 -2.50
C PHE A 70 12.06 16.16 -3.66
N GLU A 71 11.87 16.71 -4.84
CA GLU A 71 12.72 16.45 -6.01
C GLU A 71 14.22 16.68 -5.73
N TYR A 72 14.54 17.75 -4.97
CA TYR A 72 15.92 18.00 -4.56
C TYR A 72 16.46 16.88 -3.67
N TRP A 73 15.66 16.43 -2.68
CA TRP A 73 16.05 15.35 -1.78
C TRP A 73 16.16 14.02 -2.49
N GLU A 74 15.20 13.70 -3.35
CA GLU A 74 15.22 12.49 -4.18
C GLU A 74 16.51 12.40 -5.00
N LYS A 75 16.88 13.48 -5.68
CA LYS A 75 18.11 13.54 -6.45
C LYS A 75 19.34 13.38 -5.55
N ALA A 76 19.43 14.14 -4.45
CA ALA A 76 20.56 14.09 -3.54
C ALA A 76 20.74 12.70 -2.91
N PHE A 77 19.66 12.03 -2.56
CA PHE A 77 19.72 10.68 -1.99
C PHE A 77 20.12 9.63 -3.02
N LYS A 78 19.61 9.71 -4.24
CA LYS A 78 20.02 8.81 -5.35
C LYS A 78 21.51 8.97 -5.68
N GLU A 79 22.01 10.20 -5.76
CA GLU A 79 23.42 10.49 -6.07
C GLU A 79 24.39 10.02 -4.97
N ASN A 80 23.92 9.90 -3.73
CA ASN A 80 24.73 9.49 -2.60
C ASN A 80 24.42 8.08 -2.08
N ASP A 81 23.62 7.30 -2.80
CA ASP A 81 23.20 5.94 -2.41
C ASP A 81 22.60 5.88 -0.98
N ILE A 82 21.78 6.87 -0.65
CA ILE A 82 21.07 6.96 0.62
C ILE A 82 19.68 6.34 0.46
N PRO A 83 19.32 5.30 1.23
CA PRO A 83 18.01 4.66 1.14
C PRO A 83 16.88 5.60 1.60
N PHE A 84 15.88 5.76 0.75
CA PHE A 84 14.68 6.54 1.03
C PHE A 84 13.50 6.02 0.22
N GLN A 85 12.29 6.41 0.61
CA GLN A 85 11.07 6.13 -0.13
C GLN A 85 10.05 7.26 0.04
N LYS A 86 9.50 7.76 -1.06
CA LYS A 86 8.32 8.64 -1.02
C LYS A 86 7.15 7.90 -0.36
N CYS A 87 6.43 8.54 0.55
CA CYS A 87 5.18 8.03 1.08
C CYS A 87 4.08 8.29 0.04
N PHE A 88 3.60 7.23 -0.58
CA PHE A 88 2.60 7.31 -1.63
C PHE A 88 1.23 7.67 -1.06
N THR A 89 0.53 8.55 -1.76
CA THR A 89 -0.90 8.78 -1.57
C THR A 89 -1.70 7.69 -2.30
N MET A 90 -3.01 7.65 -2.09
CA MET A 90 -3.88 6.75 -2.86
C MET A 90 -3.82 7.05 -4.37
N ASP A 91 -3.73 8.33 -4.74
CA ASP A 91 -3.59 8.72 -6.15
C ASP A 91 -2.27 8.26 -6.75
N ASP A 92 -1.17 8.34 -6.00
CA ASP A 92 0.12 7.79 -6.43
C ASP A 92 0.01 6.28 -6.70
N ILE A 93 -0.63 5.53 -5.79
CA ILE A 93 -0.78 4.06 -5.91
C ILE A 93 -1.68 3.69 -7.11
N LEU A 94 -2.78 4.41 -7.31
CA LEU A 94 -3.71 4.16 -8.42
C LEU A 94 -3.10 4.46 -9.80
N ASN A 95 -2.03 5.25 -9.86
CA ASN A 95 -1.29 5.58 -11.08
C ASN A 95 0.08 4.89 -11.15
N ASP A 96 0.40 4.02 -10.22
CA ASP A 96 1.68 3.31 -10.18
C ASP A 96 1.69 2.14 -11.18
N GLU A 97 2.44 2.29 -12.26
CA GLU A 97 2.60 1.26 -13.30
C GLU A 97 3.17 -0.05 -12.73
N GLU A 98 4.06 0.02 -11.74
CA GLU A 98 4.63 -1.14 -11.05
C GLU A 98 3.56 -1.95 -10.30
N ALA A 99 2.58 -1.26 -9.69
CA ALA A 99 1.49 -1.93 -8.99
C ALA A 99 0.63 -2.78 -9.95
N TYR A 100 0.41 -2.30 -11.17
CA TYR A 100 -0.32 -3.06 -12.19
C TYR A 100 0.58 -4.12 -12.86
N ALA A 101 1.81 -3.80 -13.21
CA ALA A 101 2.75 -4.74 -13.83
C ALA A 101 3.04 -5.96 -12.93
N ASN A 102 3.09 -5.76 -11.62
CA ASN A 102 3.24 -6.82 -10.64
C ASN A 102 1.91 -7.42 -10.17
N ASP A 103 0.80 -7.05 -10.79
CA ASP A 103 -0.53 -7.56 -10.48
C ASP A 103 -0.93 -7.38 -9.00
N ILE A 104 -0.49 -6.27 -8.40
CA ILE A 104 -0.91 -5.83 -7.07
C ILE A 104 -2.28 -5.18 -7.15
N LEU A 105 -2.52 -4.44 -8.24
CA LEU A 105 -3.80 -3.84 -8.59
C LEU A 105 -4.33 -4.42 -9.89
N ARG A 106 -5.64 -4.59 -9.97
CA ARG A 106 -6.39 -4.92 -11.20
C ARG A 106 -7.59 -4.01 -11.34
N LYS A 107 -8.01 -3.80 -12.58
CA LYS A 107 -9.25 -3.05 -12.87
C LYS A 107 -10.42 -4.00 -13.01
N ILE A 108 -11.53 -3.65 -12.39
CA ILE A 108 -12.83 -4.32 -12.53
C ILE A 108 -13.84 -3.29 -13.02
N HIS A 109 -14.65 -3.66 -14.00
CA HIS A 109 -15.73 -2.81 -14.48
C HIS A 109 -17.00 -3.00 -13.65
N TYR A 110 -17.58 -1.89 -13.21
CA TYR A 110 -18.92 -1.82 -12.62
C TYR A 110 -19.82 -0.98 -13.52
N ASP A 111 -21.04 -1.48 -13.80
CA ASP A 111 -21.98 -0.77 -14.70
C ASP A 111 -22.35 0.63 -14.21
N SER A 112 -22.36 0.83 -12.88
CA SER A 112 -22.69 2.11 -12.24
C SER A 112 -21.50 3.01 -11.94
N LEU A 113 -20.27 2.47 -11.90
CA LEU A 113 -19.06 3.19 -11.46
C LEU A 113 -17.98 3.26 -12.54
N GLY A 114 -18.13 2.46 -13.63
CA GLY A 114 -17.07 2.30 -14.62
C GLY A 114 -15.94 1.41 -14.10
N GLU A 115 -14.72 1.69 -14.52
CA GLU A 115 -13.54 0.94 -14.09
C GLU A 115 -13.09 1.35 -12.68
N VAL A 116 -12.91 0.36 -11.82
CA VAL A 116 -12.43 0.53 -10.44
C VAL A 116 -11.20 -0.33 -10.23
N SER A 117 -10.12 0.26 -9.72
CA SER A 117 -8.93 -0.48 -9.34
C SER A 117 -9.13 -1.16 -7.99
N VAL A 118 -8.83 -2.45 -7.93
CA VAL A 118 -8.94 -3.25 -6.71
C VAL A 118 -7.62 -3.96 -6.41
N PRO A 119 -7.25 -4.13 -5.14
CA PRO A 119 -6.09 -4.93 -4.78
C PRO A 119 -6.33 -6.41 -5.05
N THR A 120 -5.29 -7.12 -5.46
CA THR A 120 -5.30 -8.57 -5.61
C THR A 120 -4.78 -9.24 -4.33
N SER A 121 -4.85 -10.58 -4.28
CA SER A 121 -4.21 -11.32 -3.19
C SER A 121 -2.68 -11.17 -3.26
N PRO A 122 -2.01 -10.82 -2.15
CA PRO A 122 -0.54 -10.80 -2.10
C PRO A 122 0.05 -12.23 -2.09
N ILE A 123 -0.79 -13.24 -1.79
CA ILE A 123 -0.37 -14.63 -1.75
C ILE A 123 -0.63 -15.27 -3.12
N ARG A 124 0.45 -15.73 -3.74
CA ARG A 124 0.42 -16.41 -5.05
C ARG A 124 0.85 -17.86 -4.90
N LEU A 125 -0.04 -18.77 -5.22
CA LEU A 125 0.20 -20.21 -5.15
C LEU A 125 0.18 -20.76 -6.58
N ARG A 126 1.33 -21.24 -7.07
CA ARG A 126 1.44 -21.81 -8.43
C ARG A 126 0.48 -22.96 -8.69
N SER A 127 0.10 -23.71 -7.65
CA SER A 127 -0.82 -24.85 -7.74
C SER A 127 -2.29 -24.44 -7.90
N VAL A 128 -2.66 -23.20 -7.62
CA VAL A 128 -4.05 -22.71 -7.66
C VAL A 128 -4.30 -21.80 -8.86
N GLY A 129 -3.23 -21.30 -9.49
CA GLY A 129 -3.32 -20.31 -10.56
C GLY A 129 -3.56 -18.89 -10.05
N ASP A 130 -3.90 -18.00 -10.97
CA ASP A 130 -4.16 -16.60 -10.63
C ASP A 130 -5.49 -16.44 -9.88
N PRO A 131 -5.55 -15.55 -8.87
CA PRO A 131 -6.79 -15.30 -8.15
C PRO A 131 -7.86 -14.73 -9.08
N VAL A 132 -9.04 -15.29 -9.02
CA VAL A 132 -10.20 -14.77 -9.74
C VAL A 132 -10.77 -13.61 -8.96
N LEU A 133 -10.90 -12.45 -9.61
CA LEU A 133 -11.52 -11.26 -9.02
C LEU A 133 -13.02 -11.22 -9.39
N PHE A 134 -13.85 -10.98 -8.39
CA PHE A 134 -15.28 -10.82 -8.56
C PHE A 134 -15.71 -9.41 -8.17
N ARG A 135 -16.75 -8.89 -8.83
CA ARG A 135 -17.44 -7.70 -8.34
C ARG A 135 -18.04 -7.97 -6.96
N SER A 136 -18.05 -6.95 -6.12
CA SER A 136 -18.85 -6.99 -4.91
C SER A 136 -20.31 -7.24 -5.27
N ARG A 137 -20.93 -8.20 -4.63
CA ARG A 137 -22.34 -8.54 -4.83
C ARG A 137 -23.17 -8.00 -3.65
N PRO A 138 -24.45 -7.69 -3.84
CA PRO A 138 -25.32 -7.29 -2.73
C PRO A 138 -25.36 -8.33 -1.63
N ILE A 139 -25.64 -7.87 -0.42
CA ILE A 139 -25.80 -8.76 0.74
C ILE A 139 -26.90 -9.80 0.44
N GLY A 140 -26.58 -11.06 0.67
CA GLY A 140 -27.52 -12.16 0.43
C GLY A 140 -27.48 -12.76 -0.97
N ALA A 141 -26.73 -12.19 -1.92
CA ALA A 141 -26.69 -12.67 -3.30
C ALA A 141 -26.20 -14.12 -3.45
N ASP A 142 -25.32 -14.56 -2.58
CA ASP A 142 -24.78 -15.91 -2.59
C ASP A 142 -25.36 -16.82 -1.50
N THR A 143 -26.18 -16.28 -0.59
CA THR A 143 -26.66 -17.01 0.58
C THR A 143 -27.32 -18.34 0.22
N ARG A 144 -28.27 -18.35 -0.72
CA ARG A 144 -28.97 -19.55 -1.12
C ARG A 144 -28.04 -20.60 -1.71
N LYS A 145 -27.17 -20.17 -2.65
CA LYS A 145 -26.19 -21.06 -3.29
C LYS A 145 -25.26 -21.71 -2.27
N VAL A 146 -24.68 -20.89 -1.37
CA VAL A 146 -23.76 -21.37 -0.33
C VAL A 146 -24.46 -22.35 0.61
N MET A 147 -25.70 -22.07 1.04
CA MET A 147 -26.43 -22.97 1.93
C MET A 147 -26.76 -24.30 1.24
N GLU A 148 -27.14 -24.28 -0.02
CA GLU A 148 -27.39 -25.51 -0.80
C GLU A 148 -26.10 -26.35 -0.97
N GLU A 149 -24.94 -25.71 -1.21
CA GLU A 149 -23.64 -26.39 -1.25
C GLU A 149 -23.26 -27.03 0.10
N TYR A 150 -23.70 -26.46 1.22
CA TYR A 150 -23.55 -27.04 2.57
C TYR A 150 -24.66 -28.02 2.96
N GLY A 151 -25.55 -28.37 2.04
CA GLY A 151 -26.55 -29.44 2.20
C GLY A 151 -27.89 -29.00 2.81
N TYR A 152 -28.14 -27.71 2.96
CA TYR A 152 -29.48 -27.23 3.37
C TYR A 152 -30.49 -27.41 2.25
N SER A 153 -31.64 -27.93 2.57
CA SER A 153 -32.75 -28.03 1.60
C SER A 153 -33.39 -26.66 1.34
N PRO A 154 -34.01 -26.44 0.17
CA PRO A 154 -34.75 -25.20 -0.12
C PRO A 154 -35.80 -24.85 0.93
N LYS A 155 -36.42 -25.84 1.57
CA LYS A 155 -37.41 -25.64 2.64
C LYS A 155 -36.76 -25.10 3.92
N GLU A 156 -35.60 -25.62 4.29
CA GLU A 156 -34.86 -25.15 5.45
C GLU A 156 -34.34 -23.72 5.25
N ILE A 157 -33.84 -23.40 4.06
CA ILE A 157 -33.40 -22.07 3.71
C ILE A 157 -34.56 -21.06 3.84
N THR A 158 -35.73 -21.41 3.27
CA THR A 158 -36.94 -20.57 3.36
C THR A 158 -37.39 -20.39 4.81
N ARG A 159 -37.35 -21.44 5.64
CA ARG A 159 -37.66 -21.32 7.07
C ARG A 159 -36.71 -20.38 7.80
N LEU A 160 -35.41 -20.55 7.59
CA LEU A 160 -34.37 -19.72 8.21
C LEU A 160 -34.45 -18.23 7.77
N GLU A 161 -34.86 -18.00 6.52
CA GLU A 161 -35.12 -16.65 6.01
C GLU A 161 -36.35 -16.02 6.66
N GLN A 162 -37.44 -16.77 6.86
CA GLN A 162 -38.64 -16.32 7.57
C GLN A 162 -38.38 -16.04 9.06
N GLU A 163 -37.50 -16.81 9.67
CA GLU A 163 -37.05 -16.61 11.06
C GLU A 163 -36.02 -15.43 11.20
N GLY A 164 -35.59 -14.84 10.10
CA GLY A 164 -34.60 -13.77 10.09
C GLY A 164 -33.16 -14.21 10.43
N ALA A 165 -32.90 -15.54 10.41
CA ALA A 165 -31.57 -16.09 10.68
C ALA A 165 -30.62 -15.90 9.49
N VAL A 166 -31.15 -15.86 8.28
CA VAL A 166 -30.42 -15.59 7.04
C VAL A 166 -31.19 -14.60 6.18
N LYS A 167 -30.48 -13.93 5.26
CA LYS A 167 -31.09 -13.09 4.25
C LYS A 167 -30.63 -13.56 2.87
N CYS A 168 -31.59 -13.90 1.99
CA CYS A 168 -31.35 -14.10 0.58
C CYS A 168 -31.57 -12.80 -0.19
N TYR A 169 -30.87 -12.64 -1.30
CA TYR A 169 -31.05 -11.46 -2.16
C TYR A 169 -32.39 -11.56 -2.89
N ASP A 170 -33.15 -10.47 -2.83
CA ASP A 170 -34.50 -10.32 -3.40
C ASP A 170 -34.57 -9.20 -4.45
N GLY A 171 -33.42 -8.64 -4.85
CA GLY A 171 -33.33 -7.58 -5.84
C GLY A 171 -33.34 -8.07 -7.30
N PRO A 172 -33.10 -7.17 -8.26
CA PRO A 172 -33.08 -7.53 -9.69
C PRO A 172 -31.99 -8.56 -9.98
N PRO A 173 -32.14 -9.38 -11.05
CA PRO A 173 -31.15 -10.36 -11.47
C PRO A 173 -29.77 -9.73 -11.64
N MET A 174 -28.77 -10.40 -11.11
CA MET A 174 -27.37 -9.96 -11.22
C MET A 174 -26.64 -10.73 -12.31
N PRO A 175 -25.69 -10.10 -13.02
CA PRO A 175 -24.81 -10.82 -13.94
C PRO A 175 -24.04 -11.92 -13.21
N ASP A 176 -24.02 -13.13 -13.77
CA ASP A 176 -23.42 -14.32 -13.14
C ASP A 176 -21.89 -14.27 -13.06
N SER A 177 -21.25 -13.46 -13.89
CA SER A 177 -19.79 -13.36 -13.88
C SER A 177 -19.31 -11.95 -14.10
N VAL A 178 -18.17 -11.66 -13.52
CA VAL A 178 -17.39 -10.48 -13.82
C VAL A 178 -15.98 -10.90 -14.11
N THR A 179 -15.54 -10.56 -15.27
CA THR A 179 -14.17 -10.73 -15.67
C THR A 179 -13.37 -9.49 -15.26
N ALA A 180 -12.21 -9.69 -14.69
CA ALA A 180 -11.25 -8.60 -14.55
C ALA A 180 -10.88 -8.09 -15.95
N LEU A 181 -11.06 -6.80 -16.20
CA LEU A 181 -10.97 -6.26 -17.56
C LEU A 181 -9.55 -6.00 -18.03
N SER A 182 -8.64 -5.72 -17.12
CA SER A 182 -7.24 -5.49 -17.47
C SER A 182 -6.32 -5.73 -16.28
N HIS A 183 -5.21 -6.27 -16.54
CA HIS A 183 -4.01 -6.07 -15.77
C HIS A 183 -3.38 -4.79 -16.32
N GLY A 184 -2.88 -3.90 -15.58
CA GLY A 184 -2.36 -2.58 -15.99
C GLY A 184 -1.72 -2.46 -17.38
N PRO A 185 -1.18 -1.31 -17.73
CA PRO A 185 -0.62 -1.07 -19.07
C PRO A 185 0.46 -2.12 -19.38
N GLY A 186 0.25 -2.88 -20.46
CA GLY A 186 1.19 -3.89 -20.96
C GLY A 186 0.89 -5.35 -20.64
N PHE A 187 -0.19 -5.65 -19.91
CA PHE A 187 -0.61 -7.03 -19.70
C PHE A 187 -1.67 -7.42 -20.73
N GLU A 188 -1.27 -8.16 -21.76
CA GLU A 188 -2.21 -8.88 -22.63
C GLU A 188 -2.68 -10.13 -21.87
N GLY A 189 -3.84 -10.03 -21.25
CA GLY A 189 -4.48 -11.17 -20.62
C GLY A 189 -4.69 -12.29 -21.63
N THR A 190 -4.10 -13.45 -21.40
CA THR A 190 -4.50 -14.67 -22.10
C THR A 190 -5.92 -14.99 -21.62
N GLY A 191 -6.90 -14.57 -22.42
CA GLY A 191 -8.29 -14.93 -22.22
C GLY A 191 -8.44 -16.45 -22.30
N ASN A 192 -9.04 -17.01 -21.29
CA ASN A 192 -9.82 -18.25 -21.31
C ASN A 192 -11.02 -18.04 -20.41
#